data_527d7ceff6cf7257ba011cf70df3ce70
#
_entry.id   527d7ceff6cf7257ba011cf70df3ce70
#
_cell.length_a   1.000
_cell.length_b   1.000
_cell.length_c   1.000
_cell.angle_alpha   90.00
_cell.angle_beta   90.00
_cell.angle_gamma   90.00
#
_symmetry.space_group_name_H-M   'P 1'
#
loop_
_entity.id
_entity.type
_entity.pdbx_description
1 polymer ?
#
loop_
_entity_poly.entity_id
_entity_poly.type
_entity_poly.pdbx_seq_one_letter_code
_entity_poly.pdbx_strand_id
1 'polypeptide(L)'
;GVVGESGCGKTTLGRTILKLYHPDGGEIFFNGEELTHLSKSQMQKYRTKIQLIFQDPYSSLPPRMTVGNIISEAVKVHHIVPKDEVAMYVQEIMKKCGLPPQYYDRYPHEFSGGQRQRICIARALAVKPELVICDEPVSALDVSIQAQIINLLKELQNSMGLTYVFISHDLSVVKYITD
;
A
#
# COMPACT_ATOMS: atom_id res chain seq x y z
N GLY A 1 -8.99 10.39 7.54
CA GLY A 1 -9.79 9.80 6.46
C GLY A 1 -10.21 10.81 5.41
N VAL A 2 -10.34 10.38 4.17
CA VAL A 2 -10.86 11.17 3.05
C VAL A 2 -12.13 10.49 2.53
N VAL A 3 -13.25 11.20 2.58
CA VAL A 3 -14.58 10.67 2.22
C VAL A 3 -15.22 11.55 1.14
N GLY A 4 -15.99 10.95 0.27
CA GLY A 4 -16.76 11.65 -0.76
C GLY A 4 -17.36 10.68 -1.78
N GLU A 5 -18.24 11.19 -2.63
CA GLU A 5 -18.88 10.41 -3.69
C GLU A 5 -17.89 9.89 -4.73
N SER A 6 -18.28 8.85 -5.48
CA SER A 6 -17.46 8.36 -6.59
C SER A 6 -17.24 9.47 -7.63
N GLY A 7 -16.00 9.59 -8.12
CA GLY A 7 -15.65 10.62 -9.11
C GLY A 7 -15.30 12.00 -8.56
N CYS A 8 -15.43 12.28 -7.26
CA CYS A 8 -15.13 13.60 -6.67
C CYS A 8 -13.62 13.92 -6.55
N GLY A 9 -12.73 13.07 -7.05
CA GLY A 9 -11.29 13.36 -7.10
C GLY A 9 -10.43 12.75 -5.97
N LYS A 10 -10.96 11.88 -5.11
CA LYS A 10 -10.22 11.25 -3.99
C LYS A 10 -8.97 10.50 -4.46
N THR A 11 -9.12 9.64 -5.46
CA THR A 11 -8.01 8.91 -6.09
C THR A 11 -6.99 9.88 -6.71
N THR A 12 -7.47 10.94 -7.36
CA THR A 12 -6.61 12.00 -7.92
C THR A 12 -5.79 12.65 -6.82
N LEU A 13 -6.39 13.01 -5.69
CA LEU A 13 -5.68 13.55 -4.52
C LEU A 13 -4.56 12.60 -4.06
N GLY A 14 -4.86 11.33 -3.84
CA GLY A 14 -3.86 10.34 -3.41
C GLY A 14 -2.69 10.20 -4.39
N ARG A 15 -2.99 10.18 -5.69
CA ARG A 15 -1.97 10.12 -6.75
C ARG A 15 -1.16 11.41 -6.89
N THR A 16 -1.77 12.56 -6.61
CA THR A 16 -1.08 13.87 -6.61
C THR A 16 -0.11 13.98 -5.43
N ILE A 17 -0.48 13.51 -4.23
CA ILE A 17 0.41 13.44 -3.07
C ILE A 17 1.67 12.62 -3.40
N LEU A 18 1.51 11.53 -4.13
CA LEU A 18 2.63 10.69 -4.61
C LEU A 18 3.38 11.27 -5.81
N LYS A 19 2.96 12.43 -6.31
CA LYS A 19 3.48 13.03 -7.56
C LYS A 19 3.44 12.08 -8.77
N LEU A 20 2.41 11.24 -8.82
CA LEU A 20 2.04 10.52 -10.04
C LEU A 20 1.30 11.44 -11.02
N TYR A 21 0.61 12.44 -10.48
CA TYR A 21 0.04 13.58 -11.21
C TYR A 21 0.70 14.87 -10.73
N HIS A 22 0.82 15.85 -11.63
CA HIS A 22 1.26 17.19 -11.27
C HIS A 22 0.08 17.97 -10.69
N PRO A 23 0.23 18.63 -9.53
CA PRO A 23 -0.77 19.56 -9.03
C PRO A 23 -0.80 20.83 -9.90
N ASP A 24 -1.99 21.37 -10.14
CA ASP A 24 -2.16 22.68 -10.81
C ASP A 24 -1.81 23.86 -9.90
N GLY A 25 -1.80 23.64 -8.58
CA GLY A 25 -1.44 24.63 -7.57
C GLY A 25 -1.47 24.04 -6.17
N GLY A 26 -1.09 24.83 -5.18
CA GLY A 26 -0.95 24.42 -3.79
C GLY A 26 0.41 23.81 -3.48
N GLU A 27 0.57 23.38 -2.24
CA GLU A 27 1.84 22.86 -1.72
C GLU A 27 1.61 21.51 -1.01
N ILE A 28 2.57 20.61 -1.13
CA ILE A 28 2.57 19.29 -0.47
C ILE A 28 3.80 19.22 0.42
N PHE A 29 3.59 19.05 1.73
CA PHE A 29 4.65 18.87 2.70
C PHE A 29 4.62 17.46 3.29
N PHE A 30 5.78 16.85 3.43
CA PHE A 30 5.97 15.59 4.13
C PHE A 30 7.12 15.73 5.12
N ASN A 31 6.84 15.55 6.41
CA ASN A 31 7.82 15.76 7.49
C ASN A 31 8.53 17.13 7.43
N GLY A 32 7.81 18.19 7.05
CA GLY A 32 8.34 19.55 6.93
C GLY A 32 9.12 19.83 5.65
N GLU A 33 9.33 18.83 4.79
CA GLU A 33 9.96 19.02 3.48
C GLU A 33 8.89 19.19 2.40
N GLU A 34 9.04 20.20 1.55
CA GLU A 34 8.14 20.45 0.42
C GLU A 34 8.42 19.48 -0.72
N LEU A 35 7.38 18.78 -1.16
CA LEU A 35 7.46 17.79 -2.23
C LEU A 35 7.00 18.36 -3.59
N THR A 36 6.25 19.46 -3.61
CA THR A 36 5.51 19.96 -4.79
C THR A 36 6.41 20.17 -6.00
N HIS A 37 7.58 20.76 -5.80
CA HIS A 37 8.49 21.12 -6.89
C HIS A 37 9.67 20.16 -7.08
N LEU A 38 9.71 19.04 -6.33
CA LEU A 38 10.78 18.07 -6.48
C LEU A 38 10.77 17.41 -7.87
N SER A 39 11.95 17.24 -8.46
CA SER A 39 12.13 16.44 -9.67
C SER A 39 11.88 14.95 -9.42
N LYS A 40 11.74 14.15 -10.49
CA LYS A 40 11.58 12.69 -10.38
C LYS A 40 12.74 12.03 -9.62
N SER A 41 13.98 12.49 -9.82
CA SER A 41 15.15 11.97 -9.12
C SER A 41 15.15 12.33 -7.63
N GLN A 42 14.77 13.54 -7.27
CA GLN A 42 14.65 13.97 -5.88
C GLN A 42 13.51 13.23 -5.16
N MET A 43 12.42 12.90 -5.88
CA MET A 43 11.30 12.11 -5.34
C MET A 43 11.68 10.66 -4.99
N GLN A 44 12.78 10.14 -5.52
CA GLN A 44 13.23 8.75 -5.27
C GLN A 44 13.38 8.44 -3.77
N LYS A 45 13.93 9.38 -2.98
CA LYS A 45 14.13 9.21 -1.53
C LYS A 45 12.81 9.08 -0.74
N TYR A 46 11.68 9.55 -1.32
CA TYR A 46 10.35 9.46 -0.70
C TYR A 46 9.56 8.24 -1.17
N ARG A 47 10.00 7.56 -2.25
CA ARG A 47 9.29 6.39 -2.79
C ARG A 47 9.21 5.22 -1.80
N THR A 48 10.18 5.07 -0.92
CA THR A 48 10.10 4.09 0.17
C THR A 48 9.25 4.58 1.33
N LYS A 49 9.26 5.88 1.62
CA LYS A 49 8.57 6.48 2.76
C LYS A 49 7.06 6.64 2.58
N ILE A 50 6.61 6.85 1.34
CA ILE A 50 5.20 7.07 1.01
C ILE A 50 4.78 5.99 0.00
N GLN A 51 3.84 5.16 0.38
CA GLN A 51 3.34 4.05 -0.43
C GLN A 51 1.85 4.19 -0.74
N LEU A 52 1.38 3.48 -1.77
CA LEU A 52 -0.02 3.45 -2.20
C LEU A 52 -0.52 2.01 -2.27
N ILE A 53 -1.65 1.75 -1.63
CA ILE A 53 -2.45 0.54 -1.82
C ILE A 53 -3.59 0.91 -2.76
N PHE A 54 -3.62 0.28 -3.93
CA PHE A 54 -4.60 0.55 -4.98
C PHE A 54 -5.95 -0.11 -4.69
N GLN A 55 -6.99 0.45 -5.28
CA GLN A 55 -8.37 -0.01 -5.19
C GLN A 55 -8.56 -1.44 -5.74
N ASP A 56 -7.93 -1.75 -6.88
CA ASP A 56 -8.07 -3.05 -7.54
C ASP A 56 -6.80 -3.89 -7.41
N PRO A 57 -6.85 -4.96 -6.58
CA PRO A 57 -5.70 -5.85 -6.43
C PRO A 57 -5.42 -6.71 -7.68
N TYR A 58 -6.41 -6.89 -8.58
CA TYR A 58 -6.23 -7.69 -9.80
C TYR A 58 -5.31 -6.99 -10.80
N SER A 59 -5.57 -5.71 -11.07
CA SER A 59 -4.76 -4.92 -12.00
C SER A 59 -3.41 -4.48 -11.41
N SER A 60 -3.27 -4.50 -10.08
CA SER A 60 -2.06 -4.02 -9.39
C SER A 60 -0.95 -5.06 -9.31
N LEU A 61 -1.23 -6.34 -9.51
CA LEU A 61 -0.25 -7.43 -9.37
C LEU A 61 0.17 -7.98 -10.74
N PRO A 62 1.48 -7.97 -11.06
CA PRO A 62 1.99 -8.57 -12.30
C PRO A 62 1.67 -10.08 -12.36
N PRO A 63 0.88 -10.54 -13.35
CA PRO A 63 0.36 -11.93 -13.35
C PRO A 63 1.42 -13.00 -13.62
N ARG A 64 2.58 -12.58 -14.17
CA ARG A 64 3.69 -13.48 -14.53
C ARG A 64 4.81 -13.54 -13.49
N MET A 65 4.64 -12.87 -12.37
CA MET A 65 5.61 -12.89 -11.27
C MET A 65 5.05 -13.66 -10.08
N THR A 66 5.90 -14.36 -9.35
CA THR A 66 5.51 -15.00 -8.08
C THR A 66 5.30 -13.95 -7.00
N VAL A 67 4.53 -14.26 -5.96
CA VAL A 67 4.26 -13.38 -4.82
C VAL A 67 5.55 -12.89 -4.19
N GLY A 68 6.49 -13.79 -3.95
CA GLY A 68 7.79 -13.43 -3.39
C GLY A 68 8.56 -12.44 -4.27
N ASN A 69 8.53 -12.59 -5.59
CA ASN A 69 9.17 -11.67 -6.51
C ASN A 69 8.49 -10.31 -6.54
N ILE A 70 7.15 -10.27 -6.52
CA ILE A 70 6.37 -9.03 -6.48
C ILE A 70 6.70 -8.20 -5.24
N ILE A 71 6.76 -8.85 -4.07
CA ILE A 71 7.06 -8.16 -2.80
C ILE A 71 8.54 -7.79 -2.73
N SER A 72 9.45 -8.67 -3.20
CA SER A 72 10.89 -8.45 -3.11
C SER A 72 11.43 -7.42 -4.11
N GLU A 73 10.70 -7.07 -5.16
CA GLU A 73 11.17 -6.16 -6.21
C GLU A 73 11.65 -4.82 -5.63
N ALA A 74 10.78 -4.13 -4.91
CA ALA A 74 11.11 -2.85 -4.28
C ALA A 74 12.15 -3.00 -3.16
N VAL A 75 12.13 -4.11 -2.41
CA VAL A 75 13.13 -4.42 -1.37
C VAL A 75 14.54 -4.49 -1.96
N LYS A 76 14.68 -5.15 -3.12
CA LYS A 76 15.96 -5.28 -3.86
C LYS A 76 16.40 -3.95 -4.45
N VAL A 77 15.49 -3.23 -5.11
CA VAL A 77 15.78 -1.94 -5.77
C VAL A 77 16.25 -0.88 -4.76
N HIS A 78 15.63 -0.84 -3.60
CA HIS A 78 15.93 0.14 -2.55
C HIS A 78 16.91 -0.37 -1.49
N HIS A 79 17.46 -1.58 -1.63
CA HIS A 79 18.43 -2.18 -0.71
C HIS A 79 17.96 -2.16 0.75
N ILE A 80 16.68 -2.48 0.99
CA ILE A 80 16.05 -2.44 2.33
C ILE A 80 16.73 -3.40 3.31
N VAL A 81 17.18 -4.55 2.83
CA VAL A 81 17.98 -5.56 3.55
C VAL A 81 19.07 -6.11 2.61
N PRO A 82 20.11 -6.78 3.14
CA PRO A 82 21.12 -7.49 2.34
C PRO A 82 20.49 -8.51 1.38
N LYS A 83 21.14 -8.79 0.25
CA LYS A 83 20.58 -9.64 -0.82
C LYS A 83 20.25 -11.06 -0.36
N ASP A 84 21.08 -11.62 0.50
CA ASP A 84 20.93 -12.95 1.10
C ASP A 84 19.78 -13.04 2.11
N GLU A 85 19.37 -11.92 2.68
CA GLU A 85 18.26 -11.85 3.65
C GLU A 85 16.88 -11.57 3.00
N VAL A 86 16.84 -11.17 1.73
CA VAL A 86 15.60 -10.71 1.06
C VAL A 86 14.47 -11.74 1.16
N ALA A 87 14.76 -13.01 0.90
CA ALA A 87 13.71 -14.05 0.89
C ALA A 87 13.10 -14.24 2.30
N MET A 88 13.93 -14.30 3.31
CA MET A 88 13.50 -14.43 4.71
C MET A 88 12.69 -13.20 5.15
N TYR A 89 13.21 -12.02 4.86
CA TYR A 89 12.51 -10.75 5.15
C TYR A 89 11.12 -10.66 4.50
N VAL A 90 11.01 -11.03 3.22
CA VAL A 90 9.72 -11.05 2.50
C VAL A 90 8.75 -12.04 3.12
N GLN A 91 9.21 -13.24 3.51
CA GLN A 91 8.37 -14.21 4.20
C GLN A 91 7.87 -13.72 5.56
N GLU A 92 8.68 -12.92 6.29
CA GLU A 92 8.24 -12.29 7.54
C GLU A 92 7.16 -11.22 7.28
N ILE A 93 7.32 -10.39 6.26
CA ILE A 93 6.29 -9.41 5.85
C ILE A 93 5.01 -10.14 5.43
N MET A 94 5.11 -11.23 4.66
CA MET A 94 3.96 -12.05 4.30
C MET A 94 3.22 -12.56 5.54
N LYS A 95 3.92 -13.10 6.54
CA LYS A 95 3.33 -13.54 7.81
C LYS A 95 2.58 -12.41 8.51
N LYS A 96 3.17 -11.22 8.62
CA LYS A 96 2.52 -10.04 9.22
C LYS A 96 1.23 -9.66 8.49
N CYS A 97 1.15 -9.89 7.19
CA CYS A 97 -0.06 -9.67 6.39
C CYS A 97 -1.03 -10.86 6.37
N GLY A 98 -0.79 -11.90 7.17
CA GLY A 98 -1.63 -13.10 7.23
C GLY A 98 -1.51 -14.00 6.00
N LEU A 99 -0.37 -13.97 5.32
CA LEU A 99 -0.03 -14.83 4.19
C LEU A 99 0.98 -15.90 4.63
N PRO A 100 0.66 -17.21 4.52
CA PRO A 100 1.61 -18.28 4.79
C PRO A 100 2.88 -18.16 3.92
N PRO A 101 4.09 -18.37 4.49
CA PRO A 101 5.35 -18.28 3.74
C PRO A 101 5.46 -19.24 2.55
N GLN A 102 4.79 -20.40 2.60
CA GLN A 102 4.74 -21.36 1.49
C GLN A 102 4.06 -20.81 0.23
N TYR A 103 3.41 -19.64 0.30
CA TYR A 103 2.82 -18.95 -0.85
C TYR A 103 3.84 -18.10 -1.63
N TYR A 104 5.09 -18.05 -1.19
CA TYR A 104 6.15 -17.24 -1.79
C TYR A 104 6.32 -17.50 -3.29
N ASP A 105 6.28 -18.77 -3.71
CA ASP A 105 6.51 -19.18 -5.10
C ASP A 105 5.22 -19.28 -5.94
N ARG A 106 4.07 -18.97 -5.36
CA ARG A 106 2.79 -18.98 -6.07
C ARG A 106 2.56 -17.70 -6.89
N TYR A 107 1.69 -17.80 -7.88
CA TYR A 107 1.31 -16.69 -8.75
C TYR A 107 0.00 -16.03 -8.30
N PRO A 108 -0.22 -14.71 -8.59
CA PRO A 108 -1.41 -13.98 -8.16
C PRO A 108 -2.73 -14.63 -8.55
N HIS A 109 -2.82 -15.30 -9.70
CA HIS A 109 -4.06 -15.95 -10.16
C HIS A 109 -4.51 -17.14 -9.31
N GLU A 110 -3.63 -17.68 -8.46
CA GLU A 110 -3.93 -18.78 -7.54
C GLU A 110 -4.59 -18.32 -6.23
N PHE A 111 -4.83 -17.00 -6.07
CA PHE A 111 -5.31 -16.41 -4.81
C PHE A 111 -6.71 -15.80 -4.94
N SER A 112 -7.46 -15.84 -3.83
CA SER A 112 -8.73 -15.11 -3.70
C SER A 112 -8.51 -13.58 -3.70
N GLY A 113 -9.58 -12.80 -3.90
CA GLY A 113 -9.51 -11.34 -3.87
C GLY A 113 -8.91 -10.79 -2.57
N GLY A 114 -9.33 -11.29 -1.42
CA GLY A 114 -8.79 -10.88 -0.12
C GLY A 114 -7.31 -11.26 0.07
N GLN A 115 -6.89 -12.41 -0.43
CA GLN A 115 -5.48 -12.81 -0.40
C GLN A 115 -4.63 -11.93 -1.33
N ARG A 116 -5.12 -11.58 -2.52
CA ARG A 116 -4.44 -10.62 -3.41
C ARG A 116 -4.32 -9.24 -2.77
N GLN A 117 -5.35 -8.79 -2.06
CA GLN A 117 -5.27 -7.53 -1.31
C GLN A 117 -4.18 -7.59 -0.22
N ARG A 118 -4.06 -8.70 0.49
CA ARG A 118 -2.97 -8.93 1.46
C ARG A 118 -1.59 -8.90 0.79
N ILE A 119 -1.45 -9.39 -0.44
CA ILE A 119 -0.21 -9.30 -1.23
C ILE A 119 0.11 -7.84 -1.57
N CYS A 120 -0.89 -7.04 -1.99
CA CYS A 120 -0.72 -5.61 -2.25
C CYS A 120 -0.29 -4.84 -1.00
N ILE A 121 -0.89 -5.16 0.16
CA ILE A 121 -0.50 -4.60 1.45
C ILE A 121 0.95 -5.00 1.78
N ALA A 122 1.31 -6.29 1.68
CA ALA A 122 2.66 -6.77 1.94
C ALA A 122 3.70 -6.08 1.06
N ARG A 123 3.40 -5.91 -0.25
CA ARG A 123 4.27 -5.18 -1.19
C ARG A 123 4.51 -3.74 -0.75
N ALA A 124 3.47 -3.03 -0.34
CA ALA A 124 3.59 -1.65 0.12
C ALA A 124 4.41 -1.54 1.42
N LEU A 125 4.22 -2.46 2.35
CA LEU A 125 4.89 -2.44 3.66
C LEU A 125 6.34 -2.94 3.62
N ALA A 126 6.72 -3.69 2.60
CA ALA A 126 8.05 -4.29 2.49
C ALA A 126 9.19 -3.27 2.41
N VAL A 127 8.90 -2.03 2.03
CA VAL A 127 9.88 -0.92 2.00
C VAL A 127 9.91 -0.08 3.27
N LYS A 128 9.21 -0.50 4.34
CA LYS A 128 9.12 0.19 5.64
C LYS A 128 8.64 1.64 5.51
N PRO A 129 7.45 1.88 4.95
CA PRO A 129 6.93 3.23 4.76
C PRO A 129 6.59 3.92 6.09
N GLU A 130 6.56 5.24 6.07
CA GLU A 130 6.05 6.09 7.16
C GLU A 130 4.57 6.46 6.91
N LEU A 131 4.20 6.66 5.62
CA LEU A 131 2.85 7.00 5.18
C LEU A 131 2.36 6.01 4.13
N VAL A 132 1.16 5.50 4.32
CA VAL A 132 0.48 4.65 3.31
C VAL A 132 -0.86 5.28 2.94
N ILE A 133 -1.02 5.57 1.66
CA ILE A 133 -2.30 6.01 1.09
C ILE A 133 -3.08 4.76 0.71
N CYS A 134 -4.24 4.57 1.32
CA CYS A 134 -5.14 3.46 1.02
C CYS A 134 -6.28 3.99 0.15
N ASP A 135 -6.22 3.75 -1.16
CA ASP A 135 -7.23 4.21 -2.12
C ASP A 135 -8.30 3.13 -2.28
N GLU A 136 -9.40 3.27 -1.54
CA GLU A 136 -10.53 2.32 -1.50
C GLU A 136 -10.09 0.85 -1.37
N PRO A 137 -9.26 0.49 -0.39
CA PRO A 137 -8.53 -0.79 -0.35
C PRO A 137 -9.42 -2.02 -0.16
N VAL A 138 -10.72 -1.82 0.08
CA VAL A 138 -11.68 -2.91 0.35
C VAL A 138 -12.92 -2.87 -0.55
N SER A 139 -13.08 -1.86 -1.40
CA SER A 139 -14.32 -1.64 -2.18
C SER A 139 -14.68 -2.79 -3.14
N ALA A 140 -13.69 -3.55 -3.61
CA ALA A 140 -13.86 -4.69 -4.53
C ALA A 140 -14.02 -6.05 -3.81
N LEU A 141 -14.18 -6.07 -2.47
CA LEU A 141 -14.20 -7.28 -1.66
C LEU A 141 -15.57 -7.49 -1.01
N ASP A 142 -15.90 -8.76 -0.70
CA ASP A 142 -17.07 -9.11 0.09
C ASP A 142 -16.99 -8.55 1.51
N VAL A 143 -18.14 -8.21 2.13
CA VAL A 143 -18.24 -7.54 3.44
C VAL A 143 -17.44 -8.26 4.53
N SER A 144 -17.47 -9.59 4.58
CA SER A 144 -16.73 -10.36 5.57
C SER A 144 -15.21 -10.26 5.39
N ILE A 145 -14.74 -10.17 4.16
CA ILE A 145 -13.33 -10.01 3.81
C ILE A 145 -12.89 -8.55 4.03
N GLN A 146 -13.78 -7.58 3.76
CA GLN A 146 -13.51 -6.17 4.07
C GLN A 146 -13.15 -5.98 5.54
N ALA A 147 -13.96 -6.52 6.47
CA ALA A 147 -13.70 -6.44 7.90
C ALA A 147 -12.33 -7.02 8.29
N GLN A 148 -11.95 -8.16 7.69
CA GLN A 148 -10.64 -8.77 7.94
C GLN A 148 -9.48 -7.90 7.45
N ILE A 149 -9.60 -7.27 6.28
CA ILE A 149 -8.56 -6.38 5.74
C ILE A 149 -8.44 -5.10 6.56
N ILE A 150 -9.57 -4.53 7.00
CA ILE A 150 -9.58 -3.32 7.84
C ILE A 150 -8.92 -3.60 9.19
N ASN A 151 -9.25 -4.73 9.84
CA ASN A 151 -8.62 -5.14 11.09
C ASN A 151 -7.11 -5.36 10.90
N LEU A 152 -6.70 -6.02 9.82
CA LEU A 152 -5.29 -6.18 9.48
C LEU A 152 -4.57 -4.84 9.34
N LEU A 153 -5.15 -3.87 8.61
CA LEU A 153 -4.56 -2.54 8.46
C LEU A 153 -4.40 -1.83 9.80
N LYS A 154 -5.39 -1.96 10.71
CA LYS A 154 -5.33 -1.37 12.06
C LYS A 154 -4.24 -2.04 12.92
N GLU A 155 -4.11 -3.35 12.87
CA GLU A 155 -3.03 -4.09 13.56
C GLU A 155 -1.65 -3.67 13.04
N LEU A 156 -1.50 -3.54 11.71
CA LEU A 156 -0.26 -3.09 11.08
C LEU A 156 0.07 -1.63 11.41
N GLN A 157 -0.94 -0.75 11.47
CA GLN A 157 -0.78 0.63 11.93
C GLN A 157 -0.16 0.67 13.31
N ASN A 158 -0.73 -0.05 14.26
CA ASN A 158 -0.27 -0.07 15.65
C ASN A 158 1.11 -0.72 15.80
N SER A 159 1.35 -1.85 15.13
CA SER A 159 2.59 -2.62 15.28
C SER A 159 3.78 -2.03 14.54
N MET A 160 3.55 -1.25 13.49
CA MET A 160 4.61 -0.67 12.65
C MET A 160 4.69 0.86 12.75
N GLY A 161 3.79 1.51 13.52
CA GLY A 161 3.78 2.97 13.67
C GLY A 161 3.42 3.72 12.38
N LEU A 162 2.52 3.15 11.56
CA LEU A 162 2.19 3.70 10.24
C LEU A 162 1.19 4.84 10.35
N THR A 163 1.37 5.84 9.49
CA THR A 163 0.33 6.84 9.22
C THR A 163 -0.46 6.44 7.98
N TYR A 164 -1.80 6.49 8.06
CA TYR A 164 -2.67 6.23 6.90
C TYR A 164 -3.37 7.49 6.42
N VAL A 165 -3.41 7.67 5.09
CA VAL A 165 -4.46 8.45 4.43
C VAL A 165 -5.45 7.44 3.86
N PHE A 166 -6.58 7.27 4.52
CA PHE A 166 -7.59 6.27 4.15
C PHE A 166 -8.68 6.92 3.32
N ILE A 167 -8.80 6.51 2.07
CA ILE A 167 -9.80 6.99 1.12
C ILE A 167 -10.90 5.94 1.00
N SER A 168 -12.16 6.34 1.22
CA SER A 168 -13.32 5.47 1.06
C SER A 168 -14.57 6.29 0.77
N HIS A 169 -15.59 5.66 0.19
CA HIS A 169 -16.94 6.19 0.10
C HIS A 169 -17.82 5.73 1.29
N ASP A 170 -17.35 4.78 2.10
CA ASP A 170 -18.05 4.26 3.27
C ASP A 170 -17.57 4.97 4.55
N LEU A 171 -18.47 5.81 5.11
CA LEU A 171 -18.23 6.56 6.34
C LEU A 171 -18.00 5.64 7.56
N SER A 172 -18.66 4.48 7.62
CA SER A 172 -18.54 3.55 8.74
C SER A 172 -17.14 2.95 8.80
N VAL A 173 -16.59 2.59 7.64
CA VAL A 173 -15.22 2.09 7.51
C VAL A 173 -14.22 3.16 7.91
N VAL A 174 -14.39 4.39 7.42
CA VAL A 174 -13.48 5.50 7.75
C VAL A 174 -13.53 5.79 9.24
N LYS A 175 -14.72 5.89 9.85
CA LYS A 175 -14.87 6.12 11.29
C LYS A 175 -14.21 5.04 12.15
N TYR A 176 -14.15 3.80 11.65
CA TYR A 176 -13.55 2.69 12.39
C TYR A 176 -12.02 2.69 12.34
N ILE A 177 -11.41 3.07 11.20
CA ILE A 177 -9.97 3.00 10.99
C ILE A 177 -9.23 4.30 11.32
N THR A 178 -9.94 5.44 11.31
CA THR A 178 -9.33 6.75 11.62
C THR A 178 -9.61 7.16 13.06
N ASP A 179 -8.70 7.95 13.61
CA ASP A 179 -8.84 8.57 14.94
C ASP A 179 -9.82 9.73 14.93
#